data_87c16c094e2e1a4b007d72dd3d29f7fe
#
_entry.id   87c16c094e2e1a4b007d72dd3d29f7fe
#
_cell.length_a   1.000
_cell.length_b   1.000
_cell.length_c   1.000
_cell.angle_alpha   90.00
_cell.angle_beta   90.00
_cell.angle_gamma   90.00
#
_symmetry.space_group_name_H-M   'P 1'
#
loop_
_entity.id
_entity.type
_entity.pdbx_description
1 polymer ?
#
loop_
_entity_poly.entity_id
_entity_poly.type
_entity_poly.pdbx_seq_one_letter_code
_entity_poly.pdbx_strand_id
1 'polypeptide(L)'
;MSYRQLGFIFFLILPFFVSAQTSTQLSASEIKLGLKKLNTLGSALYIAAHPDDENTRLLAFLAKDKNFRTGYLSLTRGDGGQNLIGNEQSELLGLIRTQELLAARRMDGAEQFFSRAVDFGFSKTSDETFRIWDKEQILADAVWVIRKFKPDLIITRFPEDSRAGHGQHAASAIIAREAFIAAANPKRFPEQLKYVQTWQAKRIVWNTYNFGSLNTTSESQMKLDVGKFNPLLGKSYGEIAAESRTNHKSQGFGSAKQRGQAFEYFIHTEGDEAKTDIFEGINTKWNRLVEGEKIENMLKEAELNFTVDNPAMSVPALVNIYKALSSLPDTYWKAQKMLELKEIIAAAAGLWFESYTLQPIQTLGDSIHLRSEIVLQSSVPVKLIRVNKQILNIELKEGIAKTILSSIQANEISEPYWLVNNHPQGMFDIKDQLLVGYPEKRSTALIDFIISIGGQEISYQRPAEYKFTDQVRGEIYQPLIVAPAITASIADKAYVFPGNTPKTIQVLLKSFRDKSSGTLIPKIP
;
A
#
# COMPACT_ATOMS: atom_id res chain seq x y z
N MET A 1 21.33 50.12 -7.20
CA MET A 1 21.69 48.68 -7.35
C MET A 1 20.65 47.90 -6.55
N SER A 2 19.68 47.30 -7.26
CA SER A 2 18.55 46.60 -6.65
C SER A 2 18.81 45.09 -6.71
N TYR A 3 18.87 44.42 -5.59
CA TYR A 3 18.94 42.97 -5.49
C TYR A 3 17.54 42.38 -5.69
N ARG A 4 17.33 41.70 -6.82
CA ARG A 4 16.18 40.82 -7.06
C ARG A 4 16.42 39.51 -6.31
N GLN A 5 15.63 39.26 -5.29
CA GLN A 5 15.52 37.93 -4.67
C GLN A 5 14.75 37.02 -5.63
N LEU A 6 15.45 36.04 -6.21
CA LEU A 6 14.81 34.88 -6.86
C LEU A 6 14.32 33.95 -5.75
N GLY A 7 13.01 33.93 -5.54
CA GLY A 7 12.35 32.90 -4.73
C GLY A 7 12.40 31.57 -5.47
N PHE A 8 13.17 30.62 -4.97
CA PHE A 8 13.10 29.22 -5.36
C PHE A 8 11.81 28.62 -4.78
N ILE A 9 10.80 28.41 -5.62
CA ILE A 9 9.63 27.62 -5.30
C ILE A 9 10.08 26.15 -5.30
N PHE A 10 10.30 25.59 -4.13
CA PHE A 10 10.49 24.15 -3.93
C PHE A 10 9.14 23.47 -4.15
N PHE A 11 8.90 22.91 -5.33
CA PHE A 11 7.82 21.96 -5.54
C PHE A 11 8.14 20.69 -4.72
N LEU A 12 7.59 20.59 -3.52
CA LEU A 12 7.54 19.36 -2.74
C LEU A 12 6.64 18.36 -3.50
N ILE A 13 7.24 17.52 -4.33
CA ILE A 13 6.57 16.36 -4.92
C ILE A 13 6.34 15.37 -3.78
N LEU A 14 5.20 15.50 -3.11
CA LEU A 14 4.72 14.49 -2.15
C LEU A 14 4.46 13.18 -2.91
N PRO A 15 5.02 12.05 -2.48
CA PRO A 15 4.79 10.77 -3.12
C PRO A 15 3.38 10.27 -2.82
N PHE A 16 2.53 10.25 -3.84
CA PHE A 16 1.17 9.73 -3.76
C PHE A 16 1.18 8.20 -3.84
N PHE A 17 0.50 7.53 -2.91
CA PHE A 17 0.22 6.11 -2.99
C PHE A 17 -0.87 5.88 -4.04
N VAL A 18 -0.50 5.39 -5.20
CA VAL A 18 -1.43 4.75 -6.12
C VAL A 18 -1.10 3.26 -6.07
N SER A 19 -1.90 2.50 -5.33
CA SER A 19 -1.98 1.07 -5.49
C SER A 19 -2.50 0.81 -6.92
N ALA A 20 -1.90 -0.10 -7.66
CA ALA A 20 -2.48 -0.58 -8.92
C ALA A 20 -3.80 -1.30 -8.59
N GLN A 21 -4.87 -0.53 -8.55
CA GLN A 21 -6.24 -1.03 -8.41
C GLN A 21 -6.93 -0.71 -9.71
N THR A 22 -7.57 -1.74 -10.29
CA THR A 22 -8.69 -1.53 -11.20
C THR A 22 -9.54 -0.40 -10.64
N SER A 23 -9.95 0.55 -11.48
CA SER A 23 -10.84 1.62 -11.04
C SER A 23 -12.20 1.03 -10.70
N THR A 24 -12.33 0.49 -9.49
CA THR A 24 -13.61 0.00 -8.97
C THR A 24 -14.48 1.20 -8.62
N GLN A 25 -15.67 1.25 -9.19
CA GLN A 25 -16.68 2.20 -8.74
C GLN A 25 -17.09 1.86 -7.30
N LEU A 26 -17.07 2.86 -6.42
CA LEU A 26 -17.56 2.69 -5.06
C LEU A 26 -19.09 2.63 -5.05
N SER A 27 -19.63 1.67 -4.32
CA SER A 27 -21.06 1.62 -4.01
C SER A 27 -21.45 2.81 -3.10
N ALA A 28 -22.74 3.12 -3.03
CA ALA A 28 -23.24 4.19 -2.17
C ALA A 28 -22.86 3.98 -0.68
N SER A 29 -22.84 2.72 -0.21
CA SER A 29 -22.39 2.39 1.16
C SER A 29 -20.88 2.64 1.35
N GLU A 30 -20.05 2.35 0.35
CA GLU A 30 -18.62 2.65 0.40
C GLU A 30 -18.34 4.15 0.33
N ILE A 31 -19.12 4.91 -0.46
CA ILE A 31 -19.06 6.38 -0.44
C ILE A 31 -19.43 6.91 0.96
N LYS A 32 -20.49 6.40 1.59
CA LYS A 32 -20.88 6.76 2.96
C LYS A 32 -19.78 6.47 3.98
N LEU A 33 -19.12 5.32 3.87
CA LEU A 33 -17.95 4.98 4.71
C LEU A 33 -16.76 5.91 4.42
N GLY A 34 -16.54 6.26 3.16
CA GLY A 34 -15.53 7.24 2.76
C GLY A 34 -15.77 8.61 3.40
N LEU A 35 -17.01 9.09 3.45
CA LEU A 35 -17.38 10.34 4.14
C LEU A 35 -17.05 10.28 5.64
N LYS A 36 -17.36 9.16 6.31
CA LYS A 36 -16.96 8.93 7.72
C LYS A 36 -15.45 8.94 7.88
N LYS A 37 -14.72 8.27 6.98
CA LYS A 37 -13.25 8.23 7.00
C LYS A 37 -12.63 9.62 6.79
N LEU A 38 -13.21 10.46 5.95
CA LEU A 38 -12.77 11.86 5.81
C LEU A 38 -12.81 12.64 7.12
N ASN A 39 -13.76 12.33 8.01
CA ASN A 39 -13.88 12.99 9.32
C ASN A 39 -12.90 12.47 10.38
N THR A 40 -12.07 11.45 10.07
CA THR A 40 -11.18 10.83 11.04
C THR A 40 -9.71 11.08 10.66
N LEU A 41 -8.96 11.75 11.51
CA LEU A 41 -7.53 12.04 11.34
C LEU A 41 -6.68 11.17 12.30
N GLY A 42 -6.94 9.89 12.34
CA GLY A 42 -6.21 8.92 13.15
C GLY A 42 -5.42 7.93 12.30
N SER A 43 -4.29 7.47 12.81
CA SER A 43 -3.42 6.51 12.11
C SER A 43 -2.87 5.43 13.04
N ALA A 44 -2.79 4.20 12.54
CA ALA A 44 -2.22 3.07 13.27
C ALA A 44 -1.30 2.25 12.34
N LEU A 45 -0.12 1.89 12.84
CA LEU A 45 0.84 1.04 12.13
C LEU A 45 1.03 -0.27 12.90
N TYR A 46 0.71 -1.38 12.26
CA TYR A 46 0.98 -2.71 12.77
C TYR A 46 2.34 -3.18 12.26
N ILE A 47 3.18 -3.78 13.12
CA ILE A 47 4.53 -4.23 12.77
C ILE A 47 4.73 -5.67 13.19
N ALA A 48 5.20 -6.51 12.24
CA ALA A 48 5.59 -7.89 12.49
C ALA A 48 6.69 -8.34 11.52
N ALA A 49 7.11 -9.60 11.61
CA ALA A 49 8.24 -10.12 10.86
C ALA A 49 7.91 -10.52 9.43
N HIS A 50 6.79 -11.25 9.22
CA HIS A 50 6.48 -11.90 7.94
C HIS A 50 5.10 -11.52 7.39
N PRO A 51 4.87 -11.71 6.08
CA PRO A 51 3.52 -11.79 5.52
C PRO A 51 2.73 -12.90 6.24
N ASP A 52 1.49 -12.60 6.71
CA ASP A 52 0.62 -13.50 7.50
C ASP A 52 0.71 -13.39 9.03
N ASP A 53 1.69 -12.70 9.58
CA ASP A 53 1.78 -12.43 11.03
C ASP A 53 0.74 -11.42 11.50
N GLU A 54 0.22 -10.60 10.59
CA GLU A 54 -0.72 -9.54 10.94
C GLU A 54 -2.03 -10.09 11.50
N ASN A 55 -2.59 -9.37 12.46
CA ASN A 55 -3.95 -9.60 12.91
C ASN A 55 -4.94 -8.95 11.95
N THR A 56 -5.38 -9.72 10.93
CA THR A 56 -6.27 -9.22 9.87
C THR A 56 -7.60 -8.67 10.40
N ARG A 57 -8.10 -9.20 11.53
CA ARG A 57 -9.34 -8.72 12.18
C ARG A 57 -9.13 -7.33 12.80
N LEU A 58 -8.03 -7.15 13.51
CA LEU A 58 -7.68 -5.84 14.07
C LEU A 58 -7.43 -4.81 12.97
N LEU A 59 -6.73 -5.18 11.90
CA LEU A 59 -6.51 -4.28 10.75
C LEU A 59 -7.84 -3.85 10.09
N ALA A 60 -8.74 -4.81 9.82
CA ALA A 60 -10.05 -4.52 9.26
C ALA A 60 -10.89 -3.61 10.19
N PHE A 61 -10.84 -3.85 11.50
CA PHE A 61 -11.51 -3.01 12.49
C PHE A 61 -10.93 -1.58 12.51
N LEU A 62 -9.62 -1.43 12.55
CA LEU A 62 -8.95 -0.12 12.54
C LEU A 62 -9.27 0.67 11.27
N ALA A 63 -9.21 0.02 10.10
CA ALA A 63 -9.41 0.68 8.82
C ALA A 63 -10.88 1.00 8.51
N LYS A 64 -11.82 0.13 8.90
CA LYS A 64 -13.23 0.20 8.45
C LYS A 64 -14.25 0.51 9.56
N ASP A 65 -13.91 0.30 10.86
CA ASP A 65 -14.74 0.75 12.00
C ASP A 65 -14.24 2.08 12.55
N LYS A 66 -12.97 2.12 12.91
CA LYS A 66 -12.34 3.33 13.44
C LYS A 66 -12.04 4.36 12.35
N ASN A 67 -12.06 3.96 11.07
CA ASN A 67 -11.75 4.79 9.92
C ASN A 67 -10.33 5.38 9.97
N PHE A 68 -9.42 4.71 10.66
CA PHE A 68 -8.02 5.12 10.75
C PHE A 68 -7.30 4.84 9.44
N ARG A 69 -6.34 5.69 9.11
CA ARG A 69 -5.30 5.29 8.18
C ARG A 69 -4.49 4.17 8.83
N THR A 70 -4.66 2.96 8.33
CA THR A 70 -4.07 1.75 8.92
C THR A 70 -2.98 1.22 8.00
N GLY A 71 -1.81 0.89 8.55
CA GLY A 71 -0.69 0.30 7.81
C GLY A 71 -0.20 -0.99 8.46
N TYR A 72 0.35 -1.88 7.65
CA TYR A 72 1.09 -3.04 8.09
C TYR A 72 2.53 -2.97 7.57
N LEU A 73 3.52 -2.97 8.45
CA LEU A 73 4.93 -3.15 8.13
C LEU A 73 5.31 -4.60 8.41
N SER A 74 5.45 -5.40 7.38
CA SER A 74 6.13 -6.69 7.43
C SER A 74 7.64 -6.44 7.24
N LEU A 75 8.49 -6.89 8.16
CA LEU A 75 9.92 -6.64 8.00
C LEU A 75 10.49 -7.39 6.80
N THR A 76 10.00 -8.61 6.53
CA THR A 76 10.43 -9.43 5.39
C THR A 76 9.31 -9.60 4.37
N ARG A 77 9.66 -10.16 3.20
CA ARG A 77 8.69 -10.58 2.17
C ARG A 77 8.32 -12.05 2.28
N GLY A 78 8.85 -12.76 3.28
CA GLY A 78 8.56 -14.16 3.55
C GLY A 78 9.25 -15.13 2.58
N ASP A 79 10.41 -14.75 2.08
CA ASP A 79 11.20 -15.50 1.09
C ASP A 79 11.64 -16.88 1.61
N GLY A 80 11.88 -16.99 2.93
CA GLY A 80 12.31 -18.20 3.62
C GLY A 80 11.18 -19.14 4.05
N GLY A 81 9.93 -18.81 3.72
CA GLY A 81 8.76 -19.61 4.07
C GLY A 81 8.58 -20.86 3.23
N GLN A 82 7.51 -21.60 3.54
CA GLN A 82 7.06 -22.75 2.74
C GLN A 82 6.14 -22.27 1.60
N ASN A 83 5.99 -23.10 0.55
CA ASN A 83 5.02 -22.89 -0.52
C ASN A 83 4.18 -24.15 -0.71
N LEU A 84 2.91 -24.11 -0.27
CA LEU A 84 1.99 -25.25 -0.36
C LEU A 84 1.26 -25.36 -1.71
N ILE A 85 1.39 -24.35 -2.58
CA ILE A 85 0.64 -24.28 -3.84
C ILE A 85 1.54 -24.25 -5.09
N GLY A 86 2.87 -24.25 -4.92
CA GLY A 86 3.83 -24.17 -6.01
C GLY A 86 5.23 -24.64 -5.61
N ASN A 87 6.16 -24.51 -6.56
CA ASN A 87 7.56 -24.89 -6.38
C ASN A 87 8.50 -23.69 -6.23
N GLU A 88 7.94 -22.48 -6.22
CA GLU A 88 8.71 -21.25 -6.07
C GLU A 88 9.26 -21.17 -4.65
N GLN A 89 10.55 -20.86 -4.55
CA GLN A 89 11.30 -20.70 -3.31
C GLN A 89 12.09 -19.40 -3.35
N SER A 90 12.61 -18.96 -2.21
CA SER A 90 13.44 -17.76 -2.06
C SER A 90 12.74 -16.52 -2.63
N GLU A 91 13.41 -15.70 -3.40
CA GLU A 91 12.89 -14.42 -3.94
C GLU A 91 11.60 -14.60 -4.76
N LEU A 92 11.43 -15.75 -5.44
CA LEU A 92 10.21 -16.05 -6.18
C LEU A 92 9.01 -16.27 -5.25
N LEU A 93 9.23 -16.90 -4.10
CA LEU A 93 8.20 -17.03 -3.07
C LEU A 93 7.90 -15.66 -2.44
N GLY A 94 8.92 -14.84 -2.19
CA GLY A 94 8.76 -13.47 -1.71
C GLY A 94 7.90 -12.61 -2.64
N LEU A 95 8.02 -12.77 -3.96
CA LEU A 95 7.14 -12.14 -4.94
C LEU A 95 5.68 -12.59 -4.78
N ILE A 96 5.45 -13.92 -4.67
CA ILE A 96 4.10 -14.48 -4.48
C ILE A 96 3.49 -13.95 -3.18
N ARG A 97 4.22 -14.03 -2.05
CA ARG A 97 3.73 -13.59 -0.75
C ARG A 97 3.51 -12.08 -0.67
N THR A 98 4.28 -11.29 -1.43
CA THR A 98 4.00 -9.85 -1.60
C THR A 98 2.64 -9.62 -2.26
N GLN A 99 2.30 -10.38 -3.32
CA GLN A 99 0.99 -10.27 -3.99
C GLN A 99 -0.16 -10.78 -3.12
N GLU A 100 0.05 -11.85 -2.37
CA GLU A 100 -0.92 -12.37 -1.39
C GLU A 100 -1.24 -11.31 -0.33
N LEU A 101 -0.20 -10.63 0.17
CA LEU A 101 -0.35 -9.56 1.16
C LEU A 101 -1.10 -8.35 0.58
N LEU A 102 -0.79 -7.94 -0.65
CA LEU A 102 -1.53 -6.87 -1.33
C LEU A 102 -3.00 -7.26 -1.56
N ALA A 103 -3.28 -8.53 -1.87
CA ALA A 103 -4.65 -9.03 -1.97
C ALA A 103 -5.36 -8.99 -0.60
N ALA A 104 -4.70 -9.36 0.49
CA ALA A 104 -5.21 -9.26 1.85
C ALA A 104 -5.53 -7.79 2.22
N ARG A 105 -4.64 -6.85 1.91
CA ARG A 105 -4.86 -5.40 2.14
C ARG A 105 -6.07 -4.84 1.40
N ARG A 106 -6.36 -5.33 0.19
CA ARG A 106 -7.61 -4.96 -0.52
C ARG A 106 -8.87 -5.36 0.25
N MET A 107 -8.82 -6.46 1.00
CA MET A 107 -9.96 -6.92 1.82
C MET A 107 -10.10 -6.11 3.10
N ASP A 108 -9.02 -5.96 3.88
CA ASP A 108 -9.07 -5.31 5.19
C ASP A 108 -8.95 -3.78 5.14
N GLY A 109 -8.41 -3.21 4.07
CA GLY A 109 -8.31 -1.77 3.85
C GLY A 109 -7.08 -1.10 4.46
N ALA A 110 -6.09 -1.88 4.92
CA ALA A 110 -4.81 -1.35 5.37
C ALA A 110 -3.83 -1.15 4.19
N GLU A 111 -2.82 -0.32 4.41
CA GLU A 111 -1.68 -0.12 3.50
C GLU A 111 -0.55 -1.11 3.83
N GLN A 112 0.21 -1.53 2.81
CA GLN A 112 1.32 -2.47 2.99
C GLN A 112 2.67 -1.78 2.90
N PHE A 113 3.58 -2.14 3.83
CA PHE A 113 4.98 -1.72 3.85
C PHE A 113 5.91 -2.92 4.08
N PHE A 114 7.15 -2.80 3.57
CA PHE A 114 8.22 -3.78 3.80
C PHE A 114 9.52 -3.07 4.17
N SER A 115 10.37 -3.73 4.96
CA SER A 115 11.76 -3.34 5.07
C SER A 115 12.60 -4.07 4.01
N ARG A 116 13.92 -3.88 4.06
CA ARG A 116 14.87 -4.62 3.22
C ARG A 116 15.27 -5.99 3.80
N ALA A 117 14.73 -6.42 4.93
CA ALA A 117 15.09 -7.69 5.54
C ALA A 117 14.67 -8.86 4.64
N VAL A 118 15.57 -9.83 4.48
CA VAL A 118 15.28 -11.11 3.82
C VAL A 118 14.86 -12.11 4.87
N ASP A 119 13.80 -12.85 4.61
CA ASP A 119 13.45 -14.04 5.40
C ASP A 119 14.38 -15.19 5.00
N PHE A 120 15.24 -15.59 5.92
CA PHE A 120 16.19 -16.67 5.72
C PHE A 120 15.75 -18.00 6.35
N GLY A 121 14.48 -18.09 6.75
CA GLY A 121 13.90 -19.23 7.44
C GLY A 121 13.98 -19.11 8.96
N PHE A 122 13.89 -20.24 9.66
CA PHE A 122 13.80 -20.28 11.12
C PHE A 122 15.08 -19.83 11.81
N SER A 123 14.94 -19.04 12.85
CA SER A 123 15.96 -18.71 13.85
C SER A 123 15.43 -18.91 15.26
N LYS A 124 16.29 -19.31 16.21
CA LYS A 124 15.87 -19.61 17.59
C LYS A 124 15.69 -18.37 18.44
N THR A 125 16.54 -17.36 18.23
CA THR A 125 16.60 -16.14 19.04
C THR A 125 16.75 -14.90 18.18
N SER A 126 16.39 -13.73 18.73
CA SER A 126 16.66 -12.44 18.09
C SER A 126 18.15 -12.20 17.87
N ASP A 127 19.03 -12.67 18.76
CA ASP A 127 20.49 -12.56 18.60
C ASP A 127 20.98 -13.33 17.38
N GLU A 128 20.43 -14.55 17.16
CA GLU A 128 20.73 -15.32 15.94
C GLU A 128 20.24 -14.56 14.69
N THR A 129 19.05 -14.00 14.74
CA THR A 129 18.51 -13.19 13.65
C THR A 129 19.42 -11.99 13.34
N PHE A 130 19.86 -11.25 14.34
CA PHE A 130 20.71 -10.05 14.15
C PHE A 130 22.17 -10.38 13.76
N ARG A 131 22.59 -11.63 13.78
CA ARG A 131 23.87 -12.03 13.15
C ARG A 131 23.77 -12.08 11.62
N ILE A 132 22.55 -12.27 11.10
CA ILE A 132 22.26 -12.39 9.66
C ILE A 132 21.71 -11.07 9.13
N TRP A 133 20.75 -10.47 9.83
CA TRP A 133 20.21 -9.16 9.51
C TRP A 133 21.19 -8.04 9.94
N ASP A 134 21.39 -7.06 9.06
CA ASP A 134 21.96 -5.77 9.50
C ASP A 134 20.89 -4.99 10.28
N LYS A 135 20.95 -5.15 11.61
CA LYS A 135 19.99 -4.55 12.53
C LYS A 135 19.82 -3.04 12.30
N GLU A 136 20.92 -2.33 12.06
CA GLU A 136 20.89 -0.86 11.94
C GLU A 136 20.20 -0.41 10.65
N GLN A 137 20.41 -1.10 9.54
CA GLN A 137 19.74 -0.76 8.30
C GLN A 137 18.25 -1.12 8.32
N ILE A 138 17.88 -2.25 8.93
CA ILE A 138 16.46 -2.64 9.08
C ILE A 138 15.75 -1.68 10.05
N LEU A 139 16.41 -1.25 11.11
CA LEU A 139 15.92 -0.20 12.00
C LEU A 139 15.71 1.12 11.24
N ALA A 140 16.67 1.51 10.38
CA ALA A 140 16.54 2.70 9.54
C ALA A 140 15.30 2.63 8.63
N ASP A 141 14.99 1.47 8.05
CA ASP A 141 13.80 1.28 7.23
C ASP A 141 12.50 1.40 8.05
N ALA A 142 12.45 0.80 9.25
CA ALA A 142 11.30 0.94 10.14
C ALA A 142 11.08 2.40 10.57
N VAL A 143 12.16 3.12 10.91
CA VAL A 143 12.12 4.57 11.20
C VAL A 143 11.63 5.37 10.00
N TRP A 144 12.10 5.04 8.79
CA TRP A 144 11.64 5.66 7.56
C TRP A 144 10.14 5.51 7.37
N VAL A 145 9.61 4.28 7.54
CA VAL A 145 8.18 4.01 7.43
C VAL A 145 7.39 4.79 8.48
N ILE A 146 7.83 4.82 9.74
CA ILE A 146 7.18 5.59 10.81
C ILE A 146 7.15 7.09 10.47
N ARG A 147 8.28 7.68 10.07
CA ARG A 147 8.37 9.10 9.71
C ARG A 147 7.48 9.48 8.52
N LYS A 148 7.35 8.57 7.55
CA LYS A 148 6.57 8.77 6.33
C LYS A 148 5.07 8.54 6.56
N PHE A 149 4.71 7.49 7.27
CA PHE A 149 3.34 7.11 7.57
C PHE A 149 2.71 7.95 8.68
N LYS A 150 3.51 8.39 9.65
CA LYS A 150 3.11 9.18 10.84
C LYS A 150 2.03 8.50 11.66
N PRO A 151 2.25 7.30 12.22
CA PRO A 151 1.27 6.61 13.04
C PRO A 151 1.07 7.33 14.38
N ASP A 152 -0.18 7.48 14.81
CA ASP A 152 -0.52 7.88 16.18
C ASP A 152 -0.33 6.71 17.16
N LEU A 153 -0.61 5.49 16.70
CA LEU A 153 -0.51 4.24 17.44
C LEU A 153 0.37 3.25 16.67
N ILE A 154 1.33 2.62 17.35
CA ILE A 154 2.08 1.47 16.84
C ILE A 154 1.65 0.22 17.59
N ILE A 155 1.46 -0.88 16.87
CA ILE A 155 1.05 -2.17 17.42
C ILE A 155 2.06 -3.23 16.97
N THR A 156 2.63 -3.98 17.92
CA THR A 156 3.47 -5.13 17.60
C THR A 156 2.68 -6.43 17.70
N ARG A 157 3.01 -7.41 16.86
CA ARG A 157 2.43 -8.74 16.93
C ARG A 157 3.05 -9.58 18.01
N PHE A 158 4.37 -9.46 18.19
CA PHE A 158 5.16 -10.32 19.05
C PHE A 158 5.78 -9.57 20.22
N PRO A 159 6.13 -10.29 21.33
CA PRO A 159 6.99 -9.76 22.38
C PRO A 159 8.46 -9.84 21.97
N GLU A 160 9.34 -9.21 22.75
CA GLU A 160 10.79 -9.20 22.53
C GLU A 160 11.50 -10.46 23.06
N ASP A 161 10.78 -11.40 23.64
CA ASP A 161 11.33 -12.58 24.33
C ASP A 161 10.94 -13.90 23.65
N SER A 162 11.31 -15.02 24.29
CA SER A 162 11.09 -16.38 23.77
C SER A 162 9.62 -16.75 23.54
N ARG A 163 8.67 -16.03 24.12
CA ARG A 163 7.23 -16.21 23.85
C ARG A 163 6.87 -15.87 22.41
N ALA A 164 7.73 -15.15 21.69
CA ALA A 164 7.58 -14.92 20.25
C ALA A 164 7.68 -16.22 19.42
N GLY A 165 8.28 -17.28 19.95
CA GLY A 165 8.39 -18.61 19.33
C GLY A 165 9.40 -18.72 18.18
N HIS A 166 9.86 -17.58 17.63
CA HIS A 166 10.77 -17.48 16.49
C HIS A 166 11.67 -16.26 16.66
N GLY A 167 12.95 -16.37 16.27
CA GLY A 167 13.90 -15.28 16.44
C GLY A 167 13.56 -14.03 15.62
N GLN A 168 13.09 -14.18 14.38
CA GLN A 168 12.65 -13.04 13.57
C GLN A 168 11.40 -12.36 14.15
N HIS A 169 10.50 -13.10 14.80
CA HIS A 169 9.35 -12.52 15.52
C HIS A 169 9.80 -11.62 16.67
N ALA A 170 10.68 -12.12 17.56
CA ALA A 170 11.22 -11.32 18.65
C ALA A 170 12.04 -10.12 18.13
N ALA A 171 12.83 -10.32 17.07
CA ALA A 171 13.58 -9.25 16.42
C ALA A 171 12.67 -8.16 15.86
N SER A 172 11.51 -8.50 15.31
CA SER A 172 10.55 -7.51 14.79
C SER A 172 9.99 -6.61 15.89
N ALA A 173 9.74 -7.16 17.09
CA ALA A 173 9.29 -6.39 18.24
C ALA A 173 10.37 -5.44 18.76
N ILE A 174 11.63 -5.91 18.84
CA ILE A 174 12.79 -5.10 19.21
C ILE A 174 12.97 -3.93 18.24
N ILE A 175 12.96 -4.22 16.92
CA ILE A 175 13.05 -3.18 15.87
C ILE A 175 11.90 -2.18 15.99
N ALA A 176 10.66 -2.63 16.22
CA ALA A 176 9.50 -1.75 16.34
C ALA A 176 9.63 -0.78 17.53
N ARG A 177 10.07 -1.25 18.71
CA ARG A 177 10.27 -0.41 19.89
C ARG A 177 11.45 0.55 19.71
N GLU A 178 12.58 0.08 19.19
CA GLU A 178 13.71 0.97 18.91
C GLU A 178 13.35 2.00 17.83
N ALA A 179 12.58 1.63 16.81
CA ALA A 179 12.11 2.55 15.76
C ALA A 179 11.11 3.59 16.31
N PHE A 180 10.24 3.23 17.26
CA PHE A 180 9.36 4.17 17.96
C PHE A 180 10.15 5.30 18.61
N ILE A 181 11.24 4.98 19.30
CA ILE A 181 12.13 5.97 19.96
C ILE A 181 12.94 6.75 18.91
N ALA A 182 13.53 6.03 17.94
CA ALA A 182 14.45 6.62 16.97
C ALA A 182 13.76 7.56 15.99
N ALA A 183 12.49 7.32 15.64
CA ALA A 183 11.75 8.13 14.68
C ALA A 183 11.54 9.58 15.15
N ALA A 184 11.47 9.81 16.47
CA ALA A 184 11.37 11.13 17.07
C ALA A 184 12.72 11.86 17.17
N ASN A 185 13.83 11.12 17.12
CA ASN A 185 15.15 11.69 17.33
C ASN A 185 15.79 12.17 16.02
N PRO A 186 16.02 13.49 15.82
CA PRO A 186 16.60 14.00 14.57
C PRO A 186 18.06 13.58 14.36
N LYS A 187 18.75 13.10 15.41
CA LYS A 187 20.14 12.61 15.31
C LYS A 187 20.22 11.16 14.80
N ARG A 188 19.11 10.43 14.84
CA ARG A 188 19.01 9.07 14.26
C ARG A 188 18.59 9.17 12.83
N PHE A 189 19.38 8.60 11.92
CA PHE A 189 19.13 8.59 10.47
C PHE A 189 18.83 10.00 9.91
N PRO A 190 19.75 10.98 10.09
CA PRO A 190 19.54 12.38 9.69
C PRO A 190 19.41 12.54 8.17
N GLU A 191 19.95 11.63 7.37
CA GLU A 191 19.82 11.60 5.92
C GLU A 191 18.37 11.48 5.44
N GLN A 192 17.50 10.83 6.22
CA GLN A 192 16.07 10.72 5.94
C GLN A 192 15.35 12.06 6.03
N LEU A 193 15.86 12.99 6.84
CA LEU A 193 15.23 14.30 7.08
C LEU A 193 15.27 15.24 5.86
N LYS A 194 15.98 14.84 4.80
CA LYS A 194 15.89 15.51 3.49
C LYS A 194 14.51 15.32 2.84
N TYR A 195 13.78 14.27 3.23
CA TYR A 195 12.52 13.86 2.60
C TYR A 195 11.34 13.86 3.57
N VAL A 196 11.57 13.59 4.83
CA VAL A 196 10.54 13.44 5.86
C VAL A 196 10.93 14.19 7.13
N GLN A 197 9.97 14.46 8.00
CA GLN A 197 10.21 15.03 9.34
C GLN A 197 10.26 13.93 10.37
N THR A 198 10.87 14.22 11.53
CA THR A 198 10.74 13.35 12.71
C THR A 198 9.29 13.16 13.10
N TRP A 199 9.00 12.01 13.71
CA TRP A 199 7.65 11.70 14.16
C TRP A 199 7.67 10.95 15.48
N GLN A 200 6.84 11.36 16.44
CA GLN A 200 6.61 10.66 17.69
C GLN A 200 5.19 10.10 17.69
N ALA A 201 5.05 8.78 17.61
CA ALA A 201 3.79 8.11 17.86
C ALA A 201 3.39 8.29 19.34
N LYS A 202 2.09 8.27 19.62
CA LYS A 202 1.57 8.46 20.99
C LYS A 202 2.02 7.32 21.91
N ARG A 203 1.92 6.08 21.42
CA ARG A 203 2.33 4.86 22.13
C ARG A 203 2.61 3.71 21.19
N ILE A 204 3.27 2.70 21.76
CA ILE A 204 3.40 1.38 21.18
C ILE A 204 2.82 0.35 22.16
N VAL A 205 2.04 -0.59 21.62
CA VAL A 205 1.41 -1.66 22.37
C VAL A 205 1.68 -3.02 21.73
N TRP A 206 1.80 -4.06 22.53
CA TRP A 206 1.84 -5.43 22.05
C TRP A 206 0.42 -6.02 22.02
N ASN A 207 -0.04 -6.48 20.84
CA ASN A 207 -1.26 -7.25 20.67
C ASN A 207 -0.99 -8.71 21.05
N THR A 208 -1.42 -9.09 22.25
CA THR A 208 -1.24 -10.44 22.78
C THR A 208 -2.15 -11.45 22.06
N TYR A 209 -1.87 -12.74 22.20
CA TYR A 209 -2.52 -13.78 21.42
C TYR A 209 -2.65 -15.10 22.17
N ASN A 210 -3.57 -15.92 21.68
CA ASN A 210 -3.74 -17.31 22.10
C ASN A 210 -3.63 -18.22 20.87
N PHE A 211 -2.52 -18.94 20.78
CA PHE A 211 -2.23 -19.91 19.71
C PHE A 211 -2.31 -21.37 20.23
N GLY A 212 -3.31 -21.66 21.04
CA GLY A 212 -3.52 -22.99 21.57
C GLY A 212 -2.56 -23.34 22.69
N SER A 213 -1.37 -23.83 22.35
CA SER A 213 -0.35 -24.19 23.35
C SER A 213 0.29 -23.00 24.07
N LEU A 214 0.22 -21.81 23.48
CA LEU A 214 0.75 -20.57 24.03
C LEU A 214 -0.34 -19.50 24.12
N ASN A 215 -0.75 -19.21 25.35
CA ASN A 215 -1.70 -18.15 25.64
C ASN A 215 -1.00 -17.01 26.38
N THR A 216 -0.97 -15.82 25.79
CA THR A 216 -0.42 -14.58 26.36
C THR A 216 -1.50 -13.57 26.72
N THR A 217 -2.79 -13.91 26.51
CA THR A 217 -3.92 -13.03 26.85
C THR A 217 -4.32 -13.14 28.32
N SER A 218 -4.83 -12.06 28.90
CA SER A 218 -5.38 -12.02 30.25
C SER A 218 -6.51 -11.00 30.33
N GLU A 219 -7.54 -11.28 31.14
CA GLU A 219 -8.64 -10.35 31.38
C GLU A 219 -8.21 -9.05 32.08
N SER A 220 -7.02 -9.01 32.67
CA SER A 220 -6.43 -7.81 33.26
C SER A 220 -5.78 -6.87 32.23
N GLN A 221 -5.60 -7.30 30.99
CA GLN A 221 -5.06 -6.50 29.91
C GLN A 221 -6.11 -5.56 29.34
N MET A 222 -5.66 -4.46 28.70
CA MET A 222 -6.57 -3.67 27.87
C MET A 222 -7.17 -4.56 26.78
N LYS A 223 -8.46 -4.45 26.57
CA LYS A 223 -9.17 -5.25 25.57
C LYS A 223 -10.10 -4.42 24.69
N LEU A 224 -10.26 -4.86 23.46
CA LEU A 224 -11.07 -4.20 22.46
C LEU A 224 -11.94 -5.23 21.75
N ASP A 225 -13.26 -5.02 21.71
CA ASP A 225 -14.16 -5.84 20.91
C ASP A 225 -14.05 -5.43 19.44
N VAL A 226 -13.46 -6.31 18.65
CA VAL A 226 -13.25 -6.17 17.21
C VAL A 226 -14.16 -7.09 16.39
N GLY A 227 -15.12 -7.77 17.03
CA GLY A 227 -16.05 -8.70 16.38
C GLY A 227 -17.32 -8.05 15.84
N LYS A 228 -17.43 -6.72 15.89
CA LYS A 228 -18.61 -5.95 15.51
C LYS A 228 -19.04 -6.19 14.06
N PHE A 229 -20.35 -6.09 13.84
CA PHE A 229 -20.96 -6.09 12.51
C PHE A 229 -21.05 -4.66 11.96
N ASN A 230 -20.68 -4.48 10.71
CA ASN A 230 -20.83 -3.20 10.01
C ASN A 230 -22.02 -3.29 9.01
N PRO A 231 -23.15 -2.60 9.26
CA PRO A 231 -24.33 -2.71 8.41
C PRO A 231 -24.12 -2.13 7.00
N LEU A 232 -23.20 -1.16 6.82
CA LEU A 232 -22.88 -0.61 5.50
C LEU A 232 -22.09 -1.59 4.65
N LEU A 233 -21.30 -2.47 5.25
CA LEU A 233 -20.55 -3.53 4.57
C LEU A 233 -21.33 -4.85 4.51
N GLY A 234 -22.39 -5.02 5.31
CA GLY A 234 -23.13 -6.27 5.44
C GLY A 234 -22.28 -7.42 6.03
N LYS A 235 -21.20 -7.11 6.72
CA LYS A 235 -20.20 -8.06 7.25
C LYS A 235 -19.72 -7.66 8.64
N SER A 236 -19.34 -8.64 9.45
CA SER A 236 -18.53 -8.43 10.64
C SER A 236 -17.04 -8.29 10.26
N TYR A 237 -16.25 -7.69 11.15
CA TYR A 237 -14.80 -7.60 10.93
C TYR A 237 -14.12 -8.98 10.99
N GLY A 238 -14.72 -9.97 11.67
CA GLY A 238 -14.27 -11.35 11.62
C GLY A 238 -14.48 -12.03 10.26
N GLU A 239 -15.55 -11.68 9.54
CA GLU A 239 -15.78 -12.17 8.16
C GLU A 239 -14.79 -11.52 7.18
N ILE A 240 -14.55 -10.21 7.30
CA ILE A 240 -13.55 -9.50 6.48
C ILE A 240 -12.14 -10.06 6.76
N ALA A 241 -11.82 -10.31 8.02
CA ALA A 241 -10.55 -10.90 8.42
C ALA A 241 -10.30 -12.28 7.80
N ALA A 242 -11.33 -13.13 7.77
CA ALA A 242 -11.22 -14.45 7.15
C ALA A 242 -11.00 -14.33 5.63
N GLU A 243 -11.67 -13.40 4.96
CA GLU A 243 -11.46 -13.11 3.54
C GLU A 243 -10.05 -12.57 3.27
N SER A 244 -9.55 -11.67 4.13
CA SER A 244 -8.18 -11.16 4.07
C SER A 244 -7.16 -12.27 4.26
N ARG A 245 -7.24 -13.03 5.36
CA ARG A 245 -6.28 -14.10 5.70
C ARG A 245 -6.24 -15.23 4.67
N THR A 246 -7.38 -15.56 4.05
CA THR A 246 -7.47 -16.60 3.01
C THR A 246 -6.65 -16.26 1.76
N ASN A 247 -6.19 -15.02 1.58
CA ASN A 247 -5.29 -14.67 0.48
C ASN A 247 -3.86 -15.18 0.67
N HIS A 248 -3.45 -15.58 1.89
CA HIS A 248 -2.14 -16.20 2.15
C HIS A 248 -2.16 -17.69 1.75
N LYS A 249 -2.40 -17.95 0.48
CA LYS A 249 -2.63 -19.29 -0.09
C LYS A 249 -1.39 -20.15 -0.06
N SER A 250 -0.22 -19.56 -0.35
CA SER A 250 1.07 -20.25 -0.30
C SER A 250 1.37 -20.80 1.10
N GLN A 251 0.81 -20.18 2.14
CA GLN A 251 0.97 -20.59 3.54
C GLN A 251 -0.16 -21.50 4.05
N GLY A 252 -1.21 -21.75 3.24
CA GLY A 252 -2.33 -22.60 3.63
C GLY A 252 -3.27 -21.99 4.67
N PHE A 253 -3.41 -20.67 4.73
CA PHE A 253 -4.21 -19.96 5.74
C PHE A 253 -5.67 -19.73 5.34
N GLY A 254 -6.30 -20.68 4.64
CA GLY A 254 -7.75 -20.67 4.46
C GLY A 254 -8.47 -20.57 5.82
N SER A 255 -9.30 -19.53 6.01
CA SER A 255 -9.87 -19.18 7.30
C SER A 255 -11.39 -19.18 7.29
N ALA A 256 -12.00 -19.81 8.31
CA ALA A 256 -13.44 -19.77 8.51
C ALA A 256 -13.90 -18.40 8.99
N LYS A 257 -15.05 -17.94 8.48
CA LYS A 257 -15.67 -16.67 8.87
C LYS A 257 -16.19 -16.74 10.30
N GLN A 258 -15.74 -15.80 11.13
CA GLN A 258 -16.18 -15.65 12.52
C GLN A 258 -17.18 -14.50 12.65
N ARG A 259 -18.19 -14.70 13.49
CA ARG A 259 -19.27 -13.74 13.77
C ARG A 259 -19.46 -13.59 15.26
N GLY A 260 -19.95 -12.42 15.67
CA GLY A 260 -20.20 -12.11 17.07
C GLY A 260 -19.00 -11.47 17.76
N GLN A 261 -19.09 -11.32 19.06
CA GLN A 261 -18.10 -10.64 19.88
C GLN A 261 -16.74 -11.36 19.82
N ALA A 262 -15.68 -10.56 19.68
CA ALA A 262 -14.32 -11.08 19.63
C ALA A 262 -13.35 -10.03 20.19
N PHE A 263 -12.63 -10.40 21.24
CA PHE A 263 -11.72 -9.49 21.92
C PHE A 263 -10.29 -9.64 21.43
N GLU A 264 -9.63 -8.52 21.23
CA GLU A 264 -8.18 -8.39 21.12
C GLU A 264 -7.64 -7.79 22.42
N TYR A 265 -6.49 -8.26 22.85
CA TYR A 265 -5.88 -7.88 24.12
C TYR A 265 -4.54 -7.18 23.88
N PHE A 266 -4.21 -6.22 24.74
CA PHE A 266 -3.03 -5.37 24.55
C PHE A 266 -2.28 -5.14 25.84
N ILE A 267 -0.94 -5.13 25.73
CA ILE A 267 -0.03 -4.71 26.79
C ILE A 267 0.66 -3.43 26.31
N HIS A 268 0.68 -2.42 27.18
CA HIS A 268 1.47 -1.20 26.94
C HIS A 268 2.95 -1.54 26.92
N THR A 269 3.69 -1.00 25.95
CA THR A 269 5.13 -1.23 25.79
C THR A 269 5.93 0.04 26.04
N GLU A 270 5.55 1.17 25.40
CA GLU A 270 6.28 2.42 25.49
C GLU A 270 5.38 3.61 25.12
N GLY A 271 5.81 4.84 25.49
CA GLY A 271 5.08 6.08 25.21
C GLY A 271 4.03 6.42 26.24
N ASP A 272 3.01 7.18 25.89
CA ASP A 272 1.94 7.58 26.80
C ASP A 272 1.07 6.40 27.19
N GLU A 273 0.96 6.09 28.47
CA GLU A 273 0.14 5.01 28.97
C GLU A 273 -1.35 5.24 28.67
N ALA A 274 -2.03 4.19 28.25
CA ALA A 274 -3.49 4.13 28.15
C ALA A 274 -4.02 3.14 29.18
N LYS A 275 -5.14 3.46 29.82
CA LYS A 275 -5.72 2.64 30.91
C LYS A 275 -6.89 1.78 30.46
N THR A 276 -7.73 2.31 29.61
CA THR A 276 -9.00 1.70 29.22
C THR A 276 -9.15 1.42 27.73
N ASP A 277 -8.52 2.23 26.89
CA ASP A 277 -8.60 2.15 25.43
C ASP A 277 -7.26 2.51 24.80
N ILE A 278 -6.77 1.68 23.89
CA ILE A 278 -5.51 1.92 23.15
C ILE A 278 -5.52 3.25 22.38
N PHE A 279 -6.69 3.85 22.14
CA PHE A 279 -6.84 5.16 21.47
C PHE A 279 -6.89 6.35 22.43
N GLU A 280 -6.82 6.12 23.74
CA GLU A 280 -6.91 7.18 24.75
C GLU A 280 -5.89 8.29 24.50
N GLY A 281 -6.37 9.55 24.49
CA GLY A 281 -5.54 10.72 24.25
C GLY A 281 -5.05 10.93 22.81
N ILE A 282 -5.49 10.11 21.84
CA ILE A 282 -5.24 10.34 20.41
C ILE A 282 -6.29 11.30 19.86
N ASN A 283 -5.84 12.46 19.37
CA ASN A 283 -6.74 13.41 18.71
C ASN A 283 -6.96 13.00 17.24
N THR A 284 -8.16 12.54 16.94
CA THR A 284 -8.58 12.09 15.60
C THR A 284 -9.46 13.09 14.87
N LYS A 285 -9.68 14.29 15.44
CA LYS A 285 -10.56 15.33 14.90
C LYS A 285 -9.79 16.34 14.05
N TRP A 286 -10.53 17.09 13.27
CA TRP A 286 -9.98 18.14 12.42
C TRP A 286 -9.36 19.33 13.19
N ASN A 287 -9.72 19.54 14.45
CA ASN A 287 -9.10 20.57 15.30
C ASN A 287 -7.60 20.32 15.59
N ARG A 288 -7.02 19.18 15.14
CA ARG A 288 -5.57 19.00 15.10
C ARG A 288 -4.86 19.79 13.99
N LEU A 289 -5.64 20.40 13.08
CA LEU A 289 -5.16 21.30 12.03
C LEU A 289 -5.68 22.71 12.26
N VAL A 290 -4.87 23.70 11.92
CA VAL A 290 -5.29 25.10 11.91
C VAL A 290 -6.47 25.25 10.94
N GLU A 291 -7.55 25.91 11.36
CA GLU A 291 -8.80 26.08 10.60
C GLU A 291 -9.53 24.77 10.24
N GLY A 292 -9.16 23.65 10.84
CA GLY A 292 -9.76 22.34 10.53
C GLY A 292 -11.21 22.20 10.95
N GLU A 293 -11.68 22.89 12.00
CA GLU A 293 -13.07 22.79 12.48
C GLU A 293 -14.11 23.15 11.40
N LYS A 294 -13.80 24.11 10.53
CA LYS A 294 -14.66 24.43 9.40
C LYS A 294 -14.85 23.24 8.47
N ILE A 295 -13.75 22.52 8.17
CA ILE A 295 -13.80 21.32 7.33
C ILE A 295 -14.60 20.22 8.01
N GLU A 296 -14.40 20.00 9.32
CA GLU A 296 -15.16 19.02 10.10
C GLU A 296 -16.67 19.25 10.02
N ASN A 297 -17.09 20.49 10.17
CA ASN A 297 -18.51 20.84 10.11
C ASN A 297 -19.11 20.63 8.71
N MET A 298 -18.38 21.03 7.65
CA MET A 298 -18.80 20.79 6.26
C MET A 298 -18.90 19.29 5.95
N LEU A 299 -17.96 18.47 6.44
CA LEU A 299 -17.98 17.01 6.26
C LEU A 299 -19.14 16.36 7.01
N LYS A 300 -19.42 16.78 8.25
CA LYS A 300 -20.57 16.29 9.02
C LYS A 300 -21.89 16.61 8.32
N GLU A 301 -22.03 17.83 7.80
CA GLU A 301 -23.20 18.22 7.03
C GLU A 301 -23.36 17.39 5.75
N ALA A 302 -22.26 17.19 5.00
CA ALA A 302 -22.27 16.35 3.81
C ALA A 302 -22.63 14.89 4.13
N GLU A 303 -22.14 14.35 5.26
CA GLU A 303 -22.49 12.99 5.70
C GLU A 303 -23.95 12.86 6.11
N LEU A 304 -24.51 13.84 6.83
CA LEU A 304 -25.91 13.86 7.27
C LEU A 304 -26.87 13.95 6.08
N ASN A 305 -26.53 14.76 5.09
CA ASN A 305 -27.35 15.00 3.89
C ASN A 305 -27.11 13.98 2.78
N PHE A 306 -26.22 13.00 2.99
CA PHE A 306 -25.90 11.99 1.99
C PHE A 306 -27.08 11.03 1.76
N THR A 307 -27.51 10.93 0.50
CA THR A 307 -28.60 10.05 0.07
C THR A 307 -28.02 8.85 -0.68
N VAL A 308 -28.27 7.63 -0.18
CA VAL A 308 -27.75 6.38 -0.78
C VAL A 308 -28.34 6.12 -2.17
N ASP A 309 -29.59 6.55 -2.42
CA ASP A 309 -30.25 6.35 -3.72
C ASP A 309 -29.77 7.34 -4.79
N ASN A 310 -29.15 8.45 -4.38
CA ASN A 310 -28.60 9.45 -5.30
C ASN A 310 -27.34 10.13 -4.74
N PRO A 311 -26.18 9.44 -4.73
CA PRO A 311 -24.93 10.01 -4.28
C PRO A 311 -24.50 11.30 -4.99
N ALA A 312 -24.94 11.48 -6.24
CA ALA A 312 -24.61 12.65 -7.06
C ALA A 312 -25.08 13.99 -6.46
N MET A 313 -26.14 13.98 -5.65
CA MET A 313 -26.61 15.16 -4.93
C MET A 313 -25.57 15.70 -3.95
N SER A 314 -24.64 14.89 -3.47
CA SER A 314 -23.57 15.33 -2.55
C SER A 314 -22.41 16.04 -3.25
N VAL A 315 -22.28 15.95 -4.57
CA VAL A 315 -21.15 16.49 -5.33
C VAL A 315 -20.92 17.98 -5.12
N PRO A 316 -21.94 18.87 -5.12
CA PRO A 316 -21.73 20.31 -4.86
C PRO A 316 -21.12 20.57 -3.48
N ALA A 317 -21.58 19.88 -2.44
CA ALA A 317 -21.02 19.98 -1.09
C ALA A 317 -19.58 19.48 -1.04
N LEU A 318 -19.28 18.32 -1.66
CA LEU A 318 -17.94 17.75 -1.72
C LEU A 318 -16.95 18.63 -2.47
N VAL A 319 -17.37 19.27 -3.57
CA VAL A 319 -16.57 20.24 -4.32
C VAL A 319 -16.27 21.48 -3.47
N ASN A 320 -17.23 21.95 -2.68
CA ASN A 320 -17.01 23.07 -1.74
C ASN A 320 -16.02 22.68 -0.62
N ILE A 321 -16.11 21.44 -0.11
CA ILE A 321 -15.12 20.91 0.85
C ILE A 321 -13.74 20.82 0.20
N TYR A 322 -13.65 20.38 -1.05
CA TYR A 322 -12.38 20.32 -1.80
C TYR A 322 -11.72 21.71 -1.89
N LYS A 323 -12.48 22.75 -2.23
CA LYS A 323 -12.01 24.15 -2.28
C LYS A 323 -11.53 24.62 -0.90
N ALA A 324 -12.32 24.39 0.14
CA ALA A 324 -11.99 24.78 1.49
C ALA A 324 -10.73 24.03 2.00
N LEU A 325 -10.65 22.73 1.76
CA LEU A 325 -9.47 21.94 2.13
C LEU A 325 -8.21 22.36 1.35
N SER A 326 -8.36 22.73 0.08
CA SER A 326 -7.24 23.23 -0.74
C SER A 326 -6.63 24.51 -0.18
N SER A 327 -7.42 25.38 0.50
CA SER A 327 -6.95 26.64 1.07
C SER A 327 -6.23 26.48 2.42
N LEU A 328 -6.32 25.32 3.08
CA LEU A 328 -5.60 25.09 4.33
C LEU A 328 -4.07 25.07 4.10
N PRO A 329 -3.27 25.38 5.13
CA PRO A 329 -1.81 25.19 5.07
C PRO A 329 -1.42 23.76 4.69
N ASP A 330 -0.29 23.60 4.00
CA ASP A 330 0.18 22.29 3.58
C ASP A 330 0.65 21.46 4.79
N THR A 331 -0.04 20.37 5.01
CA THR A 331 0.20 19.42 6.10
C THR A 331 0.06 18.00 5.58
N TYR A 332 0.62 17.06 6.34
CA TYR A 332 0.43 15.63 6.08
C TYR A 332 -1.05 15.24 5.94
N TRP A 333 -1.89 15.64 6.89
CA TRP A 333 -3.31 15.29 6.88
C TRP A 333 -4.08 15.96 5.75
N LYS A 334 -3.78 17.22 5.42
CA LYS A 334 -4.36 17.86 4.23
C LYS A 334 -4.09 17.01 2.99
N ALA A 335 -2.84 16.62 2.76
CA ALA A 335 -2.47 15.81 1.60
C ALA A 335 -3.22 14.47 1.56
N GLN A 336 -3.30 13.74 2.70
CA GLN A 336 -4.02 12.48 2.78
C GLN A 336 -5.53 12.65 2.49
N LYS A 337 -6.16 13.63 3.14
CA LYS A 337 -7.60 13.86 2.99
C LYS A 337 -7.98 14.42 1.62
N MET A 338 -7.10 15.18 0.97
CA MET A 338 -7.29 15.59 -0.43
C MET A 338 -7.34 14.39 -1.38
N LEU A 339 -6.49 13.38 -1.18
CA LEU A 339 -6.52 12.16 -2.00
C LEU A 339 -7.82 11.39 -1.80
N GLU A 340 -8.21 11.14 -0.54
CA GLU A 340 -9.46 10.46 -0.21
C GLU A 340 -10.68 11.21 -0.78
N LEU A 341 -10.72 12.53 -0.61
CA LEU A 341 -11.84 13.35 -1.07
C LEU A 341 -12.01 13.35 -2.59
N LYS A 342 -10.90 13.39 -3.35
CA LYS A 342 -10.96 13.32 -4.82
C LYS A 342 -11.64 12.04 -5.30
N GLU A 343 -11.27 10.89 -4.74
CA GLU A 343 -11.88 9.61 -5.12
C GLU A 343 -13.37 9.57 -4.74
N ILE A 344 -13.75 10.13 -3.59
CA ILE A 344 -15.16 10.22 -3.18
C ILE A 344 -15.96 11.15 -4.12
N ILE A 345 -15.38 12.27 -4.56
CA ILE A 345 -16.04 13.17 -5.54
C ILE A 345 -16.29 12.44 -6.86
N ALA A 346 -15.28 11.73 -7.38
CA ALA A 346 -15.42 10.96 -8.61
C ALA A 346 -16.49 9.88 -8.47
N ALA A 347 -16.47 9.12 -7.38
CA ALA A 347 -17.43 8.06 -7.11
C ALA A 347 -18.87 8.61 -6.93
N ALA A 348 -19.04 9.68 -6.16
CA ALA A 348 -20.35 10.33 -5.96
C ALA A 348 -20.91 10.90 -7.27
N ALA A 349 -20.05 11.42 -8.15
CA ALA A 349 -20.43 11.86 -9.47
C ALA A 349 -20.81 10.69 -10.42
N GLY A 350 -20.63 9.43 -10.01
CA GLY A 350 -20.78 8.27 -10.88
C GLY A 350 -19.78 8.26 -12.03
N LEU A 351 -18.59 8.81 -11.80
CA LEU A 351 -17.55 8.92 -12.80
C LEU A 351 -16.62 7.71 -12.72
N TRP A 352 -16.50 6.99 -13.84
CA TRP A 352 -15.54 5.91 -14.01
C TRP A 352 -14.55 6.25 -15.11
N PHE A 353 -13.27 6.01 -14.90
CA PHE A 353 -12.22 6.24 -15.90
C PHE A 353 -10.97 5.41 -15.59
N GLU A 354 -10.35 4.93 -16.68
CA GLU A 354 -9.14 4.09 -16.64
C GLU A 354 -8.25 4.35 -17.84
N SER A 355 -7.05 3.77 -17.85
CA SER A 355 -6.19 3.66 -19.02
C SER A 355 -5.61 2.26 -19.12
N TYR A 356 -5.59 1.71 -20.32
CA TYR A 356 -5.09 0.36 -20.55
C TYR A 356 -4.44 0.19 -21.91
N THR A 357 -3.65 -0.88 -22.04
CA THR A 357 -3.11 -1.40 -23.29
C THR A 357 -3.69 -2.79 -23.57
N LEU A 358 -3.72 -3.16 -24.83
CA LEU A 358 -4.11 -4.51 -25.26
C LEU A 358 -2.92 -5.46 -25.45
N GLN A 359 -1.70 -4.98 -25.18
CA GLN A 359 -0.48 -5.76 -25.29
C GLN A 359 0.06 -6.08 -23.89
N PRO A 360 0.28 -7.36 -23.54
CA PRO A 360 0.66 -7.76 -22.19
C PRO A 360 2.08 -7.33 -21.82
N ILE A 361 2.98 -7.26 -22.81
CA ILE A 361 4.39 -6.92 -22.62
C ILE A 361 4.78 -5.85 -23.63
N GLN A 362 5.39 -4.82 -23.15
CA GLN A 362 5.98 -3.73 -23.94
C GLN A 362 7.50 -3.89 -23.92
N THR A 363 8.18 -3.36 -24.92
CA THR A 363 9.64 -3.40 -24.95
C THR A 363 10.22 -2.03 -24.61
N LEU A 364 11.29 -2.02 -23.82
CA LEU A 364 12.00 -0.79 -23.47
C LEU A 364 12.38 0.02 -24.73
N GLY A 365 12.04 1.30 -24.72
CA GLY A 365 12.25 2.24 -25.85
C GLY A 365 11.13 2.27 -26.88
N ASP A 366 10.14 1.36 -26.82
CA ASP A 366 9.00 1.36 -27.73
C ASP A 366 7.87 2.26 -27.24
N SER A 367 6.97 2.64 -28.15
CA SER A 367 5.75 3.36 -27.82
C SER A 367 4.68 2.42 -27.30
N ILE A 368 4.16 2.70 -26.11
CA ILE A 368 3.02 2.02 -25.52
C ILE A 368 1.74 2.68 -26.01
N HIS A 369 0.93 1.96 -26.79
CA HIS A 369 -0.37 2.45 -27.22
C HIS A 369 -1.43 2.23 -26.14
N LEU A 370 -2.11 3.31 -25.77
CA LEU A 370 -3.06 3.35 -24.67
C LEU A 370 -4.46 3.70 -25.17
N ARG A 371 -5.43 3.09 -24.51
CA ARG A 371 -6.84 3.47 -24.54
C ARG A 371 -7.21 3.99 -23.16
N SER A 372 -7.62 5.26 -23.11
CA SER A 372 -8.18 5.86 -21.89
C SER A 372 -9.68 5.94 -22.07
N GLU A 373 -10.43 5.27 -21.21
CA GLU A 373 -11.90 5.27 -21.24
C GLU A 373 -12.44 6.06 -20.07
N ILE A 374 -13.54 6.79 -20.32
CA ILE A 374 -14.23 7.56 -19.30
C ILE A 374 -15.74 7.51 -19.56
N VAL A 375 -16.51 7.28 -18.50
CA VAL A 375 -17.98 7.32 -18.55
C VAL A 375 -18.53 8.02 -17.31
N LEU A 376 -19.58 8.81 -17.50
CA LEU A 376 -20.33 9.48 -16.45
C LEU A 376 -21.69 8.78 -16.31
N GLN A 377 -22.06 8.40 -15.09
CA GLN A 377 -23.30 7.67 -14.75
C GLN A 377 -24.30 8.54 -13.99
N SER A 378 -24.19 9.86 -14.09
CA SER A 378 -25.11 10.81 -13.42
C SER A 378 -25.27 12.08 -14.25
N SER A 379 -26.23 12.91 -13.85
CA SER A 379 -26.46 14.22 -14.47
C SER A 379 -25.56 15.35 -13.97
N VAL A 380 -24.54 15.05 -13.14
CA VAL A 380 -23.57 16.03 -12.67
C VAL A 380 -22.82 16.65 -13.87
N PRO A 381 -22.68 17.99 -13.95
CA PRO A 381 -21.87 18.60 -15.01
C PRO A 381 -20.39 18.18 -14.88
N VAL A 382 -19.91 17.39 -15.83
CA VAL A 382 -18.51 16.92 -15.89
C VAL A 382 -17.92 17.20 -17.26
N LYS A 383 -16.69 17.73 -17.28
CA LYS A 383 -15.93 17.99 -18.49
C LYS A 383 -14.54 17.36 -18.38
N LEU A 384 -14.18 16.52 -19.35
CA LEU A 384 -12.82 16.02 -19.49
C LEU A 384 -11.97 17.10 -20.14
N ILE A 385 -11.09 17.71 -19.34
CA ILE A 385 -10.23 18.82 -19.80
C ILE A 385 -9.01 18.28 -20.53
N ARG A 386 -8.33 17.26 -19.95
CA ARG A 386 -7.05 16.79 -20.47
C ARG A 386 -6.78 15.33 -20.07
N VAL A 387 -6.15 14.57 -20.97
CA VAL A 387 -5.54 13.28 -20.67
C VAL A 387 -4.06 13.38 -21.05
N ASN A 388 -3.15 13.22 -20.09
CA ASN A 388 -1.72 13.48 -20.25
C ASN A 388 -1.46 14.84 -20.89
N LYS A 389 -0.84 14.86 -22.08
CA LYS A 389 -0.53 16.08 -22.85
C LYS A 389 -1.67 16.52 -23.77
N GLN A 390 -2.72 15.70 -23.95
CA GLN A 390 -3.79 15.96 -24.92
C GLN A 390 -4.91 16.78 -24.28
N ILE A 391 -5.05 18.03 -24.71
CA ILE A 391 -6.15 18.92 -24.31
C ILE A 391 -7.40 18.56 -25.13
N LEU A 392 -8.52 18.30 -24.45
CA LEU A 392 -9.74 17.73 -25.06
C LEU A 392 -10.94 18.66 -24.90
N ASN A 393 -11.19 19.17 -23.71
CA ASN A 393 -12.34 20.00 -23.37
C ASN A 393 -13.71 19.40 -23.74
N ILE A 394 -13.89 18.09 -23.51
CA ILE A 394 -15.08 17.32 -23.87
C ILE A 394 -16.08 17.34 -22.72
N GLU A 395 -17.31 17.80 -22.94
CA GLU A 395 -18.40 17.61 -21.99
C GLU A 395 -18.86 16.16 -22.03
N LEU A 396 -18.93 15.51 -20.86
CA LEU A 396 -19.42 14.15 -20.73
C LEU A 396 -20.96 14.16 -20.65
N LYS A 397 -21.55 13.21 -21.35
CA LYS A 397 -22.99 12.96 -21.28
C LYS A 397 -23.24 11.67 -20.51
N GLU A 398 -24.27 11.69 -19.67
CA GLU A 398 -24.68 10.51 -18.89
C GLU A 398 -24.84 9.27 -19.77
N GLY A 399 -24.26 8.15 -19.34
CA GLY A 399 -24.31 6.86 -20.01
C GLY A 399 -23.48 6.76 -21.31
N ILE A 400 -22.78 7.82 -21.73
CA ILE A 400 -22.00 7.81 -22.99
C ILE A 400 -20.52 7.69 -22.69
N ALA A 401 -19.95 6.52 -22.96
CA ALA A 401 -18.52 6.28 -22.85
C ALA A 401 -17.72 7.08 -23.91
N LYS A 402 -16.56 7.57 -23.52
CA LYS A 402 -15.58 8.19 -24.41
C LYS A 402 -14.25 7.45 -24.34
N THR A 403 -13.68 7.15 -25.50
CA THR A 403 -12.37 6.52 -25.63
C THR A 403 -11.41 7.53 -26.23
N ILE A 404 -10.28 7.75 -25.56
CA ILE A 404 -9.18 8.61 -26.01
C ILE A 404 -7.96 7.72 -26.31
N LEU A 405 -7.45 7.80 -27.51
CA LEU A 405 -6.25 7.09 -27.92
C LEU A 405 -5.03 7.99 -27.66
N SER A 406 -4.01 7.42 -27.05
CA SER A 406 -2.76 8.10 -26.77
C SER A 406 -1.58 7.13 -26.81
N SER A 407 -0.37 7.65 -26.67
CA SER A 407 0.83 6.84 -26.50
C SER A 407 1.79 7.48 -25.50
N ILE A 408 2.55 6.64 -24.82
CA ILE A 408 3.67 7.03 -23.96
C ILE A 408 4.90 6.19 -24.34
N GLN A 409 6.09 6.61 -23.91
CA GLN A 409 7.32 5.85 -24.14
C GLN A 409 7.55 4.86 -22.99
N ALA A 410 8.00 3.66 -23.32
CA ALA A 410 8.49 2.67 -22.37
C ALA A 410 9.91 3.03 -21.93
N ASN A 411 10.07 3.84 -20.91
CA ASN A 411 11.36 4.41 -20.50
C ASN A 411 12.09 3.59 -19.44
N GLU A 412 11.45 2.60 -18.83
CA GLU A 412 12.01 1.87 -17.71
C GLU A 412 11.48 0.44 -17.68
N ILE A 413 12.35 -0.53 -17.36
CA ILE A 413 11.99 -1.94 -17.20
C ILE A 413 11.15 -2.12 -15.93
N SER A 414 10.10 -2.93 -16.04
CA SER A 414 9.28 -3.35 -14.90
C SER A 414 9.99 -4.49 -14.17
N GLU A 415 10.57 -4.17 -13.02
CA GLU A 415 11.23 -5.16 -12.17
C GLU A 415 11.03 -4.84 -10.70
N PRO A 416 11.05 -5.85 -9.82
CA PRO A 416 11.00 -5.63 -8.39
C PRO A 416 12.23 -4.86 -7.92
N TYR A 417 12.06 -3.64 -7.44
CA TYR A 417 13.16 -2.74 -7.10
C TYR A 417 14.14 -3.31 -6.07
N TRP A 418 13.70 -4.25 -5.22
CA TRP A 418 14.52 -4.91 -4.21
C TRP A 418 15.35 -6.07 -4.76
N LEU A 419 15.09 -6.52 -6.01
CA LEU A 419 15.83 -7.59 -6.69
C LEU A 419 16.76 -7.08 -7.80
N VAL A 420 16.87 -5.76 -7.98
CA VAL A 420 17.73 -5.16 -9.03
C VAL A 420 19.21 -5.44 -8.78
N ASN A 421 19.62 -5.40 -7.52
CA ASN A 421 20.99 -5.61 -7.11
C ASN A 421 21.18 -6.98 -6.44
N ASN A 422 22.37 -7.56 -6.62
CA ASN A 422 22.77 -8.72 -5.82
C ASN A 422 22.82 -8.30 -4.34
N HIS A 423 22.40 -9.19 -3.45
CA HIS A 423 22.30 -8.88 -2.04
C HIS A 423 22.86 -10.02 -1.16
N PRO A 424 23.35 -9.73 0.06
CA PRO A 424 23.72 -10.74 1.05
C PRO A 424 22.48 -11.48 1.58
N GLN A 425 22.70 -12.58 2.29
CA GLN A 425 21.62 -13.44 2.80
C GLN A 425 20.59 -12.71 3.69
N GLY A 426 21.00 -11.68 4.41
CA GLY A 426 20.14 -11.05 5.45
C GLY A 426 19.33 -9.84 5.01
N MET A 427 19.63 -9.24 3.86
CA MET A 427 18.94 -8.01 3.43
C MET A 427 19.06 -7.76 1.93
N PHE A 428 18.02 -7.20 1.34
CA PHE A 428 18.05 -6.69 -0.04
C PHE A 428 18.88 -5.39 -0.14
N ASP A 429 19.59 -5.23 -1.26
CA ASP A 429 20.41 -4.04 -1.53
C ASP A 429 19.58 -2.96 -2.25
N ILE A 430 18.85 -2.16 -1.49
CA ILE A 430 18.02 -1.07 -2.00
C ILE A 430 18.80 0.24 -1.92
N LYS A 431 19.14 0.82 -3.10
CA LYS A 431 19.93 2.05 -3.18
C LYS A 431 19.09 3.32 -3.04
N ASP A 432 17.88 3.31 -3.57
CA ASP A 432 17.00 4.49 -3.55
C ASP A 432 16.14 4.50 -2.27
N GLN A 433 16.44 5.46 -1.38
CA GLN A 433 15.69 5.67 -0.13
C GLN A 433 14.20 5.89 -0.38
N LEU A 434 13.82 6.49 -1.51
CA LEU A 434 12.41 6.78 -1.80
C LEU A 434 11.60 5.51 -2.12
N LEU A 435 12.26 4.43 -2.52
CA LEU A 435 11.62 3.12 -2.77
C LEU A 435 11.45 2.29 -1.50
N VAL A 436 12.25 2.55 -0.47
CA VAL A 436 12.17 1.83 0.81
C VAL A 436 10.76 1.94 1.39
N GLY A 437 10.25 0.84 1.86
CA GLY A 437 8.91 0.72 2.47
C GLY A 437 7.81 0.36 1.48
N TYR A 438 7.94 0.63 0.20
CA TYR A 438 6.89 0.29 -0.76
C TYR A 438 6.81 -1.23 -1.02
N PRO A 439 5.59 -1.77 -1.18
CA PRO A 439 5.44 -3.17 -1.59
C PRO A 439 5.92 -3.41 -3.01
N GLU A 440 5.73 -2.45 -3.90
CA GLU A 440 6.12 -2.49 -5.30
C GLU A 440 6.55 -1.09 -5.76
N LYS A 441 7.32 -1.03 -6.83
CA LYS A 441 7.59 0.22 -7.53
C LYS A 441 6.29 0.71 -8.17
N ARG A 442 6.06 2.01 -8.11
CA ARG A 442 4.92 2.60 -8.82
C ARG A 442 5.00 2.30 -10.31
N SER A 443 3.84 2.13 -10.93
CA SER A 443 3.76 2.04 -12.39
C SER A 443 4.52 3.21 -13.03
N THR A 444 5.39 2.88 -13.97
CA THR A 444 6.10 3.87 -14.81
C THR A 444 5.16 4.53 -15.81
N ALA A 445 3.96 3.97 -16.00
CA ALA A 445 2.93 4.41 -16.92
C ALA A 445 1.73 4.99 -16.14
N LEU A 446 1.94 6.10 -15.41
CA LEU A 446 0.85 6.86 -14.79
C LEU A 446 0.24 7.82 -15.81
N ILE A 447 -1.07 7.81 -15.92
CA ILE A 447 -1.85 8.64 -16.84
C ILE A 447 -2.57 9.72 -16.06
N ASP A 448 -2.29 10.97 -16.40
CA ASP A 448 -2.90 12.14 -15.79
C ASP A 448 -4.25 12.45 -16.45
N PHE A 449 -5.28 12.61 -15.65
CA PHE A 449 -6.59 13.11 -16.04
C PHE A 449 -6.87 14.42 -15.32
N ILE A 450 -7.15 15.49 -16.07
CA ILE A 450 -7.73 16.73 -15.53
C ILE A 450 -9.20 16.73 -15.88
N ILE A 451 -10.05 16.70 -14.85
CA ILE A 451 -11.51 16.60 -14.99
C ILE A 451 -12.14 17.74 -14.21
N SER A 452 -13.02 18.51 -14.86
CA SER A 452 -13.87 19.50 -14.18
C SER A 452 -15.14 18.80 -13.73
N ILE A 453 -15.41 18.81 -12.42
CA ILE A 453 -16.58 18.21 -11.79
C ILE A 453 -17.32 19.32 -11.03
N GLY A 454 -18.58 19.60 -11.38
CA GLY A 454 -19.32 20.70 -10.78
C GLY A 454 -18.60 22.06 -10.90
N GLY A 455 -17.85 22.28 -11.99
CA GLY A 455 -17.10 23.52 -12.25
C GLY A 455 -15.73 23.60 -11.54
N GLN A 456 -15.31 22.56 -10.81
CA GLN A 456 -13.98 22.50 -10.18
C GLN A 456 -13.06 21.54 -10.93
N GLU A 457 -11.91 22.04 -11.40
CA GLU A 457 -10.87 21.16 -11.97
C GLU A 457 -10.16 20.36 -10.88
N ILE A 458 -10.11 19.05 -11.09
CA ILE A 458 -9.46 18.09 -10.20
C ILE A 458 -8.51 17.22 -11.03
N SER A 459 -7.30 17.04 -10.52
CA SER A 459 -6.30 16.17 -11.14
C SER A 459 -6.35 14.77 -10.53
N TYR A 460 -6.42 13.76 -11.40
CA TYR A 460 -6.35 12.34 -11.04
C TYR A 460 -5.20 11.67 -11.76
N GLN A 461 -4.69 10.60 -11.18
CA GLN A 461 -3.71 9.70 -11.81
C GLN A 461 -4.26 8.29 -11.81
N ARG A 462 -4.12 7.58 -12.94
CA ARG A 462 -4.42 6.15 -13.06
C ARG A 462 -3.23 5.42 -13.66
N PRO A 463 -2.85 4.24 -13.13
CA PRO A 463 -1.87 3.41 -13.81
C PRO A 463 -2.46 2.93 -15.14
N ALA A 464 -1.62 2.84 -16.15
CA ALA A 464 -2.00 2.08 -17.34
C ALA A 464 -1.78 0.59 -17.04
N GLU A 465 -2.79 -0.23 -17.34
CA GLU A 465 -2.79 -1.67 -17.11
C GLU A 465 -2.90 -2.44 -18.43
N TYR A 466 -2.54 -3.70 -18.44
CA TYR A 466 -2.92 -4.62 -19.50
C TYR A 466 -4.31 -5.16 -19.24
N LYS A 467 -5.23 -4.96 -20.18
CA LYS A 467 -6.62 -5.38 -20.07
C LYS A 467 -6.98 -6.35 -21.20
N PHE A 468 -7.60 -7.48 -20.84
CA PHE A 468 -8.09 -8.47 -21.80
C PHE A 468 -9.32 -9.20 -21.27
N THR A 469 -10.03 -9.88 -22.18
CA THR A 469 -11.17 -10.74 -21.82
C THR A 469 -10.74 -12.19 -21.89
N ASP A 470 -10.79 -12.89 -20.76
CA ASP A 470 -10.62 -14.32 -20.66
C ASP A 470 -11.99 -15.01 -20.84
N GLN A 471 -12.07 -16.07 -21.63
CA GLN A 471 -13.34 -16.73 -21.93
C GLN A 471 -14.02 -17.38 -20.72
N VAL A 472 -13.25 -17.72 -19.68
CA VAL A 472 -13.76 -18.37 -18.46
C VAL A 472 -13.92 -17.38 -17.30
N ARG A 473 -12.96 -16.45 -17.16
CA ARG A 473 -12.87 -15.54 -16.02
C ARG A 473 -13.45 -14.15 -16.28
N GLY A 474 -13.76 -13.81 -17.55
CA GLY A 474 -14.25 -12.50 -17.94
C GLY A 474 -13.15 -11.46 -18.11
N GLU A 475 -13.43 -10.21 -17.76
CA GLU A 475 -12.47 -9.10 -17.87
C GLU A 475 -11.37 -9.22 -16.81
N ILE A 476 -10.11 -9.15 -17.26
CA ILE A 476 -8.93 -9.31 -16.42
C ILE A 476 -7.98 -8.13 -16.63
N TYR A 477 -7.49 -7.63 -15.52
CA TYR A 477 -6.46 -6.60 -15.46
C TYR A 477 -5.16 -7.20 -14.93
N GLN A 478 -4.06 -6.80 -15.54
CA GLN A 478 -2.70 -7.16 -15.10
C GLN A 478 -1.81 -5.92 -15.15
N PRO A 479 -0.78 -5.83 -14.30
CA PRO A 479 0.20 -4.77 -14.40
C PRO A 479 0.80 -4.69 -15.80
N LEU A 480 0.98 -3.48 -16.30
CA LEU A 480 1.74 -3.25 -17.53
C LEU A 480 3.20 -3.63 -17.30
N ILE A 481 3.72 -4.54 -18.11
CA ILE A 481 5.10 -5.00 -18.06
C ILE A 481 5.90 -4.39 -19.19
N VAL A 482 7.01 -3.73 -18.85
CA VAL A 482 8.04 -3.30 -19.80
C VAL A 482 9.24 -4.24 -19.64
N ALA A 483 9.56 -4.99 -20.69
CA ALA A 483 10.67 -5.94 -20.72
C ALA A 483 11.85 -5.41 -21.53
N PRO A 484 13.08 -5.92 -21.34
CA PRO A 484 14.18 -5.72 -22.28
C PRO A 484 13.84 -6.36 -23.64
N ALA A 485 14.50 -5.94 -24.71
CA ALA A 485 14.24 -6.47 -26.06
C ALA A 485 14.47 -8.00 -26.14
N ILE A 486 15.39 -8.52 -25.36
CA ILE A 486 15.72 -9.94 -25.28
C ILE A 486 15.93 -10.31 -23.81
N THR A 487 15.37 -11.45 -23.40
CA THR A 487 15.71 -12.08 -22.12
C THR A 487 16.46 -13.39 -22.37
N ALA A 488 17.38 -13.72 -21.45
CA ALA A 488 18.10 -14.99 -21.43
C ALA A 488 17.82 -15.68 -20.09
N SER A 489 17.50 -16.96 -20.13
CA SER A 489 17.35 -17.80 -18.94
C SER A 489 18.08 -19.10 -19.09
N ILE A 490 18.61 -19.64 -17.99
CA ILE A 490 19.23 -20.97 -17.96
C ILE A 490 18.11 -21.98 -17.66
N ALA A 491 18.04 -23.06 -18.45
CA ALA A 491 16.95 -24.02 -18.36
C ALA A 491 16.89 -24.72 -16.99
N ASP A 492 18.05 -25.13 -16.46
CA ASP A 492 18.15 -25.81 -15.18
C ASP A 492 18.53 -24.83 -14.05
N LYS A 493 17.94 -25.00 -12.89
CA LYS A 493 18.20 -24.14 -11.70
C LYS A 493 19.59 -24.39 -11.09
N ALA A 494 20.19 -25.59 -11.30
CA ALA A 494 21.49 -25.96 -10.79
C ALA A 494 22.17 -26.97 -11.70
N TYR A 495 23.49 -26.86 -11.83
CA TYR A 495 24.35 -27.82 -12.52
C TYR A 495 25.37 -28.36 -11.54
N VAL A 496 25.44 -29.70 -11.40
CA VAL A 496 26.43 -30.35 -10.57
C VAL A 496 27.56 -30.87 -11.48
N PHE A 497 28.80 -30.50 -11.19
CA PHE A 497 30.00 -30.94 -11.89
C PHE A 497 30.79 -31.91 -10.99
N PRO A 498 30.54 -33.23 -11.08
CA PRO A 498 31.21 -34.22 -10.22
C PRO A 498 32.68 -34.46 -10.59
N GLY A 499 33.19 -33.80 -11.63
CA GLY A 499 34.55 -33.92 -12.14
C GLY A 499 34.75 -32.97 -13.33
N ASN A 500 35.81 -33.25 -14.13
CA ASN A 500 36.18 -32.40 -15.26
C ASN A 500 35.40 -32.68 -16.56
N THR A 501 34.32 -33.46 -16.51
CA THR A 501 33.53 -33.78 -17.70
C THR A 501 32.73 -32.55 -18.13
N PRO A 502 32.88 -32.09 -19.40
CA PRO A 502 32.10 -30.98 -19.91
C PRO A 502 30.59 -31.23 -19.86
N LYS A 503 29.82 -30.24 -19.46
CA LYS A 503 28.35 -30.28 -19.52
C LYS A 503 27.83 -29.20 -20.46
N THR A 504 26.81 -29.57 -21.23
CA THR A 504 26.08 -28.61 -22.06
C THR A 504 25.07 -27.85 -21.17
N ILE A 505 25.14 -26.52 -21.21
CA ILE A 505 24.18 -25.64 -20.55
C ILE A 505 23.25 -25.07 -21.61
N GLN A 506 21.95 -25.30 -21.45
CA GLN A 506 20.94 -24.73 -22.34
C GLN A 506 20.55 -23.34 -21.88
N VAL A 507 20.65 -22.38 -22.78
CA VAL A 507 20.20 -21.01 -22.58
C VAL A 507 18.99 -20.74 -23.46
N LEU A 508 17.86 -20.43 -22.84
CA LEU A 508 16.65 -20.03 -23.54
C LEU A 508 16.67 -18.51 -23.77
N LEU A 509 16.64 -18.11 -25.03
CA LEU A 509 16.51 -16.71 -25.44
C LEU A 509 15.07 -16.44 -25.88
N LYS A 510 14.47 -15.40 -25.32
CA LYS A 510 13.14 -14.92 -25.71
C LYS A 510 13.24 -13.49 -26.21
N SER A 511 12.86 -13.26 -27.47
CA SER A 511 12.72 -11.92 -28.04
C SER A 511 11.32 -11.39 -27.84
N PHE A 512 11.20 -10.11 -27.47
CA PHE A 512 9.94 -9.35 -27.37
C PHE A 512 9.76 -8.38 -28.55
N ARG A 513 10.63 -8.49 -29.58
CA ARG A 513 10.53 -7.78 -30.86
C ARG A 513 10.56 -8.77 -32.01
N ASP A 514 10.00 -8.37 -33.15
CA ASP A 514 9.99 -9.21 -34.36
C ASP A 514 11.42 -9.55 -34.85
N LYS A 515 12.35 -8.62 -34.65
CA LYS A 515 13.76 -8.79 -35.01
C LYS A 515 14.63 -8.27 -33.86
N SER A 516 15.51 -9.11 -33.36
CA SER A 516 16.53 -8.76 -32.37
C SER A 516 17.86 -9.41 -32.73
N SER A 517 18.95 -8.72 -32.50
CA SER A 517 20.31 -9.27 -32.67
C SER A 517 21.15 -8.91 -31.44
N GLY A 518 22.09 -9.75 -31.10
CA GLY A 518 22.98 -9.55 -29.95
C GLY A 518 24.02 -10.64 -29.83
N THR A 519 24.91 -10.49 -28.86
CA THR A 519 25.93 -11.50 -28.51
C THR A 519 25.67 -11.99 -27.10
N LEU A 520 25.56 -13.31 -26.95
CA LEU A 520 25.47 -13.95 -25.64
C LEU A 520 26.88 -14.18 -25.10
N ILE A 521 27.22 -13.54 -23.98
CA ILE A 521 28.53 -13.69 -23.33
C ILE A 521 28.29 -14.38 -21.98
N PRO A 522 28.66 -15.67 -21.83
CA PRO A 522 28.58 -16.34 -20.54
C PRO A 522 29.65 -15.77 -19.59
N LYS A 523 29.23 -15.43 -18.37
CA LYS A 523 30.16 -15.16 -17.26
C LYS A 523 30.05 -16.33 -16.29
N ILE A 524 31.16 -17.06 -16.12
CA ILE A 524 31.29 -18.12 -15.13
C ILE A 524 31.97 -17.49 -13.92
N PRO A 525 31.47 -17.69 -12.68
CA PRO A 525 32.07 -17.15 -11.46
C PRO A 525 33.49 -17.63 -11.24
#